data_405fe2340ee588eda80848cabf8b3968
#
_entry.id   405fe2340ee588eda80848cabf8b3968
#
_cell.length_a   1.000
_cell.length_b   1.000
_cell.length_c   1.000
_cell.angle_alpha   90.00
_cell.angle_beta   90.00
_cell.angle_gamma   90.00
#
_symmetry.space_group_name_H-M   'P 1'
#
loop_
_entity.id
_entity.type
_entity.pdbx_description
1 polymer ?
#
loop_
_entity_poly.entity_id
_entity_poly.type
_entity_poly.pdbx_seq_one_letter_code
_entity_poly.pdbx_strand_id
1 'polypeptide(L)'
;MELWVRIVSFNVREFLRHCLLSVKRASENIECEIYVVDNNSYDGSGEMVRQEFPAVNLILNEFNSGFSAANNQAIKQAKGQFVLLLNPDTIVEPYTFSRCIGFMKDHPDAGAMGVRMVDGYGRFLPESKRALPTPGTAFFKTFGLSFLFSRSRFFNRYYLSHIDSYETSLAEVISGAFMFMKRDALIKAGLPDEDFFMYGEDIDLSYRILRAGYNNYYFPQIQIVHFKGKSTSRENFTDIFHFYRAMRIYVRKRHEEKFKILYFLIIPAIYFREGFSLCNRFFRITRKLFQHAPFI
;
A
#
# COMPACT_ATOMS: atom_id res chain seq x y z
N MET A 1 -3.82 -24.00 -9.63
CA MET A 1 -3.32 -22.63 -9.43
C MET A 1 -3.56 -22.22 -7.98
N GLU A 2 -2.49 -21.96 -7.22
CA GLU A 2 -2.60 -21.67 -5.81
C GLU A 2 -2.45 -20.17 -5.53
N LEU A 3 -1.43 -19.52 -6.09
CA LEU A 3 -1.13 -18.10 -5.84
C LEU A 3 -1.10 -17.24 -7.10
N TRP A 4 -1.62 -16.04 -7.01
CA TRP A 4 -1.53 -14.97 -7.98
C TRP A 4 -0.80 -13.77 -7.40
N VAL A 5 0.39 -13.48 -7.94
CA VAL A 5 1.21 -12.32 -7.55
C VAL A 5 1.01 -11.21 -8.56
N ARG A 6 0.74 -10.00 -8.09
CA ARG A 6 0.57 -8.82 -8.92
C ARG A 6 1.39 -7.65 -8.46
N ILE A 7 2.08 -7.08 -9.44
CA ILE A 7 3.02 -6.00 -9.26
C ILE A 7 2.66 -4.90 -10.25
N VAL A 8 2.37 -3.70 -9.74
CA VAL A 8 2.19 -2.50 -10.57
C VAL A 8 3.49 -1.72 -10.55
N SER A 9 4.03 -1.42 -11.73
CA SER A 9 5.30 -0.71 -11.89
C SER A 9 5.12 0.64 -12.57
N PHE A 10 5.87 1.65 -12.10
CA PHE A 10 5.99 2.95 -12.76
C PHE A 10 7.35 3.56 -12.46
N ASN A 11 8.27 3.57 -13.45
CA ASN A 11 9.61 4.17 -13.37
C ASN A 11 10.46 3.67 -12.19
N VAL A 12 10.56 2.36 -12.01
CA VAL A 12 11.33 1.71 -10.92
C VAL A 12 12.06 0.46 -11.38
N ARG A 13 12.66 0.50 -12.56
CA ARG A 13 13.27 -0.63 -13.26
C ARG A 13 14.14 -1.52 -12.39
N GLU A 14 15.11 -0.95 -11.67
CA GLU A 14 16.04 -1.76 -10.87
C GLU A 14 15.38 -2.38 -9.63
N PHE A 15 14.46 -1.66 -8.99
CA PHE A 15 13.68 -2.22 -7.88
C PHE A 15 12.78 -3.35 -8.36
N LEU A 16 12.06 -3.15 -9.48
CA LEU A 16 11.22 -4.17 -10.10
C LEU A 16 12.04 -5.43 -10.45
N ARG A 17 13.25 -5.27 -11.01
CA ARG A 17 14.14 -6.41 -11.30
C ARG A 17 14.46 -7.22 -10.06
N HIS A 18 14.89 -6.57 -8.97
CA HIS A 18 15.21 -7.24 -7.70
C HIS A 18 13.96 -7.87 -7.06
N CYS A 19 12.81 -7.20 -7.12
CA CYS A 19 11.53 -7.74 -6.67
C CYS A 19 11.22 -9.04 -7.42
N LEU A 20 11.24 -9.03 -8.76
CA LEU A 20 10.95 -10.21 -9.58
C LEU A 20 11.93 -11.37 -9.35
N LEU A 21 13.22 -11.10 -9.14
CA LEU A 21 14.19 -12.13 -8.75
C LEU A 21 13.85 -12.76 -7.41
N SER A 22 13.38 -11.98 -6.44
CA SER A 22 12.97 -12.51 -5.13
C SER A 22 11.66 -13.28 -5.21
N VAL A 23 10.68 -12.79 -5.97
CA VAL A 23 9.40 -13.45 -6.22
C VAL A 23 9.60 -14.78 -6.93
N LYS A 24 10.46 -14.83 -7.95
CA LYS A 24 10.79 -16.08 -8.66
C LYS A 24 11.30 -17.15 -7.69
N ARG A 25 12.25 -16.80 -6.80
CA ARG A 25 12.76 -17.73 -5.78
C ARG A 25 11.68 -18.16 -4.79
N ALA A 26 10.79 -17.24 -4.37
CA ALA A 26 9.73 -17.55 -3.43
C ALA A 26 8.62 -18.42 -4.03
N SER A 27 8.53 -18.52 -5.36
CA SER A 27 7.53 -19.33 -6.09
C SER A 27 8.02 -20.68 -6.58
N GLU A 28 9.28 -21.06 -6.34
CA GLU A 28 9.88 -22.29 -6.95
C GLU A 28 9.10 -23.58 -6.70
N ASN A 29 8.38 -23.72 -5.58
CA ASN A 29 7.63 -24.94 -5.26
C ASN A 29 6.12 -24.66 -5.10
N ILE A 30 5.61 -23.63 -5.76
CA ILE A 30 4.24 -23.19 -5.64
C ILE A 30 3.67 -22.97 -7.05
N GLU A 31 2.47 -23.46 -7.28
CA GLU A 31 1.75 -23.18 -8.52
C GLU A 31 1.33 -21.70 -8.53
N CYS A 32 2.18 -20.87 -9.14
CA CYS A 32 2.10 -19.40 -9.06
C CYS A 32 2.09 -18.76 -10.45
N GLU A 33 1.20 -17.81 -10.67
CA GLU A 33 1.26 -16.88 -11.80
C GLU A 33 1.67 -15.49 -11.32
N ILE A 34 2.59 -14.87 -12.07
CA ILE A 34 3.10 -13.54 -11.80
C ILE A 34 2.64 -12.60 -12.91
N TYR A 35 2.03 -11.49 -12.53
CA TYR A 35 1.60 -10.42 -13.43
C TYR A 35 2.33 -9.13 -13.06
N VAL A 36 2.90 -8.49 -14.06
CA VAL A 36 3.41 -7.10 -13.97
C VAL A 36 2.54 -6.22 -14.84
N VAL A 37 2.00 -5.16 -14.26
CA VAL A 37 1.33 -4.09 -14.99
C VAL A 37 2.27 -2.89 -15.00
N ASP A 38 2.85 -2.60 -16.16
CA ASP A 38 3.66 -1.42 -16.35
C ASP A 38 2.78 -0.23 -16.73
N ASN A 39 2.77 0.77 -15.87
CA ASN A 39 1.90 1.95 -15.99
C ASN A 39 2.52 3.05 -16.87
N ASN A 40 3.02 2.66 -18.06
CA ASN A 40 3.69 3.56 -19.01
C ASN A 40 5.02 4.10 -18.46
N SER A 41 5.91 3.19 -18.05
CA SER A 41 7.27 3.57 -17.62
C SER A 41 8.13 3.96 -18.83
N TYR A 42 8.98 4.98 -18.63
CA TYR A 42 9.95 5.45 -19.63
C TYR A 42 11.40 5.08 -19.27
N ASP A 43 11.63 4.33 -18.20
CA ASP A 43 12.94 3.91 -17.71
C ASP A 43 13.38 2.54 -18.26
N GLY A 44 12.59 1.94 -19.18
CA GLY A 44 12.86 0.62 -19.75
C GLY A 44 12.39 -0.55 -18.86
N SER A 45 11.54 -0.31 -17.85
CA SER A 45 10.96 -1.36 -16.98
C SER A 45 10.27 -2.45 -17.78
N GLY A 46 9.37 -2.11 -18.71
CA GLY A 46 8.60 -3.08 -19.51
C GLY A 46 9.50 -3.95 -20.39
N GLU A 47 10.52 -3.34 -21.04
CA GLU A 47 11.48 -4.09 -21.87
C GLU A 47 12.32 -5.06 -21.02
N MET A 48 12.80 -4.62 -19.86
CA MET A 48 13.53 -5.46 -18.91
C MET A 48 12.70 -6.69 -18.51
N VAL A 49 11.41 -6.51 -18.18
CA VAL A 49 10.53 -7.64 -17.80
C VAL A 49 10.40 -8.61 -18.98
N ARG A 50 10.17 -8.12 -20.20
CA ARG A 50 10.02 -8.95 -21.40
C ARG A 50 11.28 -9.80 -21.69
N GLN A 51 12.48 -9.21 -21.52
CA GLN A 51 13.74 -9.88 -21.82
C GLN A 51 14.21 -10.82 -20.71
N GLU A 52 14.14 -10.38 -19.45
CA GLU A 52 14.74 -11.12 -18.32
C GLU A 52 13.76 -12.06 -17.62
N PHE A 53 12.44 -11.83 -17.76
CA PHE A 53 11.39 -12.60 -17.07
C PHE A 53 10.28 -13.08 -18.04
N PRO A 54 10.60 -13.87 -19.07
CA PRO A 54 9.63 -14.27 -20.11
C PRO A 54 8.44 -15.09 -19.59
N ALA A 55 8.54 -15.66 -18.38
CA ALA A 55 7.44 -16.38 -17.72
C ALA A 55 6.46 -15.46 -16.99
N VAL A 56 6.76 -14.17 -16.89
CA VAL A 56 5.89 -13.17 -16.25
C VAL A 56 4.87 -12.65 -17.27
N ASN A 57 3.62 -12.62 -16.89
CA ASN A 57 2.57 -12.00 -17.69
C ASN A 57 2.70 -10.47 -17.61
N LEU A 58 3.12 -9.83 -18.68
CA LEU A 58 3.34 -8.39 -18.75
C LEU A 58 2.16 -7.69 -19.45
N ILE A 59 1.59 -6.71 -18.77
CA ILE A 59 0.60 -5.78 -19.32
C ILE A 59 1.27 -4.40 -19.42
N LEU A 60 1.28 -3.81 -20.62
CA LEU A 60 1.82 -2.47 -20.88
C LEU A 60 0.66 -1.50 -21.06
N ASN A 61 0.56 -0.51 -20.20
CA ASN A 61 -0.43 0.56 -20.33
C ASN A 61 0.12 1.72 -21.18
N GLU A 62 -0.75 2.34 -21.96
CA GLU A 62 -0.42 3.54 -22.75
C GLU A 62 -0.31 4.81 -21.89
N PHE A 63 -0.86 4.80 -20.69
CA PHE A 63 -0.80 5.89 -19.71
C PHE A 63 -0.83 5.34 -18.28
N ASN A 64 -0.41 6.15 -17.31
CA ASN A 64 -0.48 5.78 -15.91
C ASN A 64 -1.94 5.84 -15.41
N SER A 65 -2.58 4.68 -15.29
CA SER A 65 -3.96 4.51 -14.85
C SER A 65 -4.14 4.57 -13.32
N GLY A 66 -3.06 4.70 -12.56
CA GLY A 66 -3.05 4.61 -11.11
C GLY A 66 -2.96 3.18 -10.59
N PHE A 67 -2.81 3.06 -9.27
CA PHE A 67 -2.54 1.77 -8.62
C PHE A 67 -3.76 0.83 -8.65
N SER A 68 -4.94 1.35 -8.30
CA SER A 68 -6.16 0.52 -8.23
C SER A 68 -6.59 -0.01 -9.59
N ALA A 69 -6.67 0.86 -10.61
CA ALA A 69 -7.09 0.48 -11.95
C ALA A 69 -6.09 -0.52 -12.59
N ALA A 70 -4.78 -0.27 -12.45
CA ALA A 70 -3.75 -1.19 -12.93
C ALA A 70 -3.83 -2.57 -12.25
N ASN A 71 -4.06 -2.61 -10.93
CA ASN A 71 -4.29 -3.86 -10.24
C ASN A 71 -5.53 -4.60 -10.77
N ASN A 72 -6.63 -3.89 -11.03
CA ASN A 72 -7.87 -4.49 -11.47
C ASN A 72 -7.78 -5.12 -12.86
N GLN A 73 -6.94 -4.60 -13.76
CA GLN A 73 -6.70 -5.19 -15.09
C GLN A 73 -6.22 -6.65 -14.97
N ALA A 74 -5.33 -6.92 -14.04
CA ALA A 74 -4.83 -8.26 -13.80
C ALA A 74 -5.78 -9.10 -12.90
N ILE A 75 -6.51 -8.53 -11.92
CA ILE A 75 -7.42 -9.29 -11.01
C ILE A 75 -8.56 -9.94 -11.75
N LYS A 76 -9.12 -9.31 -12.75
CA LYS A 76 -10.26 -9.85 -13.53
C LYS A 76 -9.96 -11.19 -14.18
N GLN A 77 -8.70 -11.55 -14.34
CA GLN A 77 -8.24 -12.83 -14.90
C GLN A 77 -7.88 -13.87 -13.83
N ALA A 78 -7.92 -13.51 -12.51
CA ALA A 78 -7.43 -14.34 -11.41
C ALA A 78 -8.20 -15.65 -11.26
N LYS A 79 -7.48 -16.77 -11.34
CA LYS A 79 -8.00 -18.13 -11.11
C LYS A 79 -7.46 -18.77 -9.83
N GLY A 80 -6.42 -18.18 -9.21
CA GLY A 80 -5.76 -18.69 -8.02
C GLY A 80 -6.64 -18.62 -6.77
N GLN A 81 -6.37 -19.49 -5.80
CA GLN A 81 -7.02 -19.50 -4.50
C GLN A 81 -6.65 -18.25 -3.67
N PHE A 82 -5.41 -17.80 -3.82
CA PHE A 82 -4.86 -16.63 -3.15
C PHE A 82 -4.40 -15.58 -4.14
N VAL A 83 -4.49 -14.32 -3.73
CA VAL A 83 -4.09 -13.13 -4.49
C VAL A 83 -3.14 -12.30 -3.63
N LEU A 84 -1.98 -11.96 -4.15
CA LEU A 84 -1.02 -11.06 -3.53
C LEU A 84 -0.91 -9.76 -4.33
N LEU A 85 -1.19 -8.62 -3.68
CA LEU A 85 -0.73 -7.31 -4.13
C LEU A 85 0.67 -7.10 -3.58
N LEU A 86 1.62 -6.78 -4.46
CA LEU A 86 3.03 -6.59 -4.09
C LEU A 86 3.58 -5.34 -4.76
N ASN A 87 4.21 -4.46 -3.99
CA ASN A 87 4.89 -3.31 -4.56
C ASN A 87 6.18 -3.71 -5.27
N PRO A 88 6.57 -3.00 -6.36
CA PRO A 88 7.77 -3.30 -7.15
C PRO A 88 9.08 -3.00 -6.39
N ASP A 89 9.02 -2.24 -5.29
CA ASP A 89 10.16 -1.89 -4.43
C ASP A 89 10.23 -2.74 -3.15
N THR A 90 9.80 -4.02 -3.25
CA THR A 90 9.87 -5.01 -2.17
C THR A 90 10.80 -6.17 -2.50
N ILE A 91 11.40 -6.76 -1.47
CA ILE A 91 12.15 -8.03 -1.55
C ILE A 91 11.52 -9.02 -0.59
N VAL A 92 11.16 -10.19 -1.10
CA VAL A 92 10.58 -11.30 -0.32
C VAL A 92 11.61 -12.42 -0.13
N GLU A 93 11.49 -13.19 0.96
CA GLU A 93 12.34 -14.36 1.22
C GLU A 93 11.79 -15.62 0.55
N PRO A 94 12.63 -16.65 0.27
CA PRO A 94 12.23 -17.83 -0.49
C PRO A 94 11.02 -18.58 0.09
N TYR A 95 10.83 -18.59 1.40
CA TYR A 95 9.72 -19.28 2.08
C TYR A 95 8.49 -18.38 2.32
N THR A 96 8.51 -17.14 1.87
CA THR A 96 7.44 -16.16 2.13
C THR A 96 6.07 -16.68 1.69
N PHE A 97 5.96 -17.14 0.45
CA PHE A 97 4.64 -17.51 -0.09
C PHE A 97 4.12 -18.82 0.51
N SER A 98 4.96 -19.82 0.69
CA SER A 98 4.55 -21.10 1.31
C SER A 98 4.02 -20.90 2.73
N ARG A 99 4.69 -20.06 3.53
CA ARG A 99 4.25 -19.72 4.89
C ARG A 99 2.95 -18.90 4.89
N CYS A 100 2.80 -17.93 3.95
CA CYS A 100 1.55 -17.19 3.80
C CYS A 100 0.38 -18.11 3.50
N ILE A 101 0.56 -19.03 2.55
CA ILE A 101 -0.45 -20.01 2.16
C ILE A 101 -0.82 -20.91 3.35
N GLY A 102 0.18 -21.44 4.08
CA GLY A 102 -0.04 -22.24 5.29
C GLY A 102 -0.88 -21.48 6.31
N PHE A 103 -0.44 -20.27 6.68
CA PHE A 103 -1.19 -19.43 7.62
C PHE A 103 -2.65 -19.20 7.19
N MET A 104 -2.88 -18.86 5.92
CA MET A 104 -4.23 -18.60 5.43
C MET A 104 -5.10 -19.85 5.38
N LYS A 105 -4.52 -21.04 5.22
CA LYS A 105 -5.24 -22.32 5.31
C LYS A 105 -5.63 -22.64 6.75
N ASP A 106 -4.73 -22.37 7.70
CA ASP A 106 -4.94 -22.61 9.14
C ASP A 106 -5.91 -21.61 9.78
N HIS A 107 -6.17 -20.48 9.12
CA HIS A 107 -7.10 -19.43 9.59
C HIS A 107 -8.25 -19.22 8.58
N PRO A 108 -9.34 -20.02 8.69
CA PRO A 108 -10.48 -19.94 7.77
C PRO A 108 -11.17 -18.57 7.75
N ASP A 109 -11.14 -17.87 8.87
CA ASP A 109 -11.70 -16.52 9.07
C ASP A 109 -10.83 -15.39 8.49
N ALA A 110 -9.56 -15.68 8.12
CA ALA A 110 -8.68 -14.69 7.51
C ALA A 110 -9.13 -14.34 6.09
N GLY A 111 -9.35 -13.05 5.82
CA GLY A 111 -9.61 -12.53 4.47
C GLY A 111 -8.36 -11.95 3.83
N ALA A 112 -7.58 -11.22 4.62
CA ALA A 112 -6.29 -10.68 4.19
C ALA A 112 -5.24 -10.81 5.29
N MET A 113 -3.98 -10.84 4.89
CA MET A 113 -2.85 -10.75 5.79
C MET A 113 -1.75 -9.86 5.25
N GLY A 114 -1.07 -9.17 6.16
CA GLY A 114 0.19 -8.48 5.95
C GLY A 114 1.29 -9.10 6.78
N VAL A 115 2.53 -8.78 6.40
CA VAL A 115 3.73 -9.31 7.04
C VAL A 115 4.55 -8.18 7.68
N ARG A 116 5.57 -8.54 8.43
CA ARG A 116 6.52 -7.57 8.99
C ARG A 116 7.31 -6.93 7.86
N MET A 117 7.22 -5.62 7.72
CA MET A 117 8.02 -4.86 6.76
C MET A 117 9.14 -4.12 7.47
N VAL A 118 10.32 -4.14 6.86
CA VAL A 118 11.49 -3.34 7.27
C VAL A 118 11.99 -2.50 6.09
N ASP A 119 12.64 -1.37 6.39
CA ASP A 119 13.32 -0.59 5.35
C ASP A 119 14.66 -1.25 4.94
N GLY A 120 15.36 -0.66 3.96
CA GLY A 120 16.66 -1.15 3.50
C GLY A 120 17.77 -1.15 4.56
N TYR A 121 17.52 -0.58 5.74
CA TYR A 121 18.43 -0.61 6.90
C TYR A 121 17.97 -1.57 8.01
N GLY A 122 16.93 -2.37 7.75
CA GLY A 122 16.36 -3.31 8.72
C GLY A 122 15.45 -2.68 9.78
N ARG A 123 15.11 -1.39 9.69
CA ARG A 123 14.24 -0.71 10.65
C ARG A 123 12.78 -1.04 10.35
N PHE A 124 12.02 -1.36 11.39
CA PHE A 124 10.59 -1.67 11.29
C PHE A 124 9.79 -0.52 10.67
N LEU A 125 8.90 -0.87 9.75
CA LEU A 125 7.97 0.05 9.12
C LEU A 125 6.59 -0.05 9.80
N PRO A 126 6.15 0.98 10.54
CA PRO A 126 4.89 0.94 11.30
C PRO A 126 3.64 0.72 10.46
N GLU A 127 3.68 1.01 9.17
CA GLU A 127 2.59 0.73 8.24
C GLU A 127 2.33 -0.76 7.97
N SER A 128 3.17 -1.66 8.47
CA SER A 128 2.95 -3.12 8.41
C SER A 128 1.63 -3.52 9.05
N LYS A 129 1.19 -2.79 10.06
CA LYS A 129 -0.08 -2.99 10.78
C LYS A 129 -0.68 -1.64 11.16
N ARG A 130 -1.95 -1.45 10.87
CA ARG A 130 -2.64 -0.18 11.15
C ARG A 130 -4.07 -0.44 11.63
N ALA A 131 -4.60 0.51 12.40
CA ALA A 131 -6.04 0.61 12.64
C ALA A 131 -6.71 1.42 11.51
N LEU A 132 -8.02 1.26 11.37
CA LEU A 132 -8.81 2.12 10.49
C LEU A 132 -8.72 3.57 10.95
N PRO A 133 -8.55 4.52 10.02
CA PRO A 133 -8.57 5.92 10.37
C PRO A 133 -9.99 6.31 10.80
N THR A 134 -10.17 6.56 12.09
CA THR A 134 -11.37 7.20 12.61
C THR A 134 -11.28 8.71 12.39
N PRO A 135 -12.41 9.45 12.38
CA PRO A 135 -12.39 10.90 12.32
C PRO A 135 -11.47 11.53 13.36
N GLY A 136 -11.43 10.99 14.58
CA GLY A 136 -10.53 11.45 15.65
C GLY A 136 -9.07 11.18 15.36
N THR A 137 -8.69 9.96 14.93
CA THR A 137 -7.29 9.62 14.61
C THR A 137 -6.79 10.37 13.38
N ALA A 138 -7.65 10.61 12.38
CA ALA A 138 -7.32 11.44 11.22
C ALA A 138 -7.10 12.90 11.64
N PHE A 139 -7.95 13.44 12.50
CA PHE A 139 -7.82 14.78 13.07
C PHE A 139 -6.51 14.93 13.86
N PHE A 140 -6.22 14.01 14.78
CA PHE A 140 -5.01 14.08 15.61
C PHE A 140 -3.72 14.00 14.78
N LYS A 141 -3.70 13.17 13.73
CA LYS A 141 -2.57 13.07 12.82
C LYS A 141 -2.42 14.33 11.97
N THR A 142 -3.53 14.89 11.49
CA THR A 142 -3.56 16.10 10.65
C THR A 142 -3.04 17.32 11.41
N PHE A 143 -3.37 17.44 12.70
CA PHE A 143 -2.94 18.55 13.54
C PHE A 143 -1.65 18.30 14.33
N GLY A 144 -0.95 17.19 14.09
CA GLY A 144 0.35 16.90 14.72
C GLY A 144 0.25 16.46 16.19
N LEU A 145 -0.93 16.27 16.75
CA LEU A 145 -1.14 15.86 18.13
C LEU A 145 -0.57 14.47 18.43
N SER A 146 -0.55 13.60 17.44
CA SER A 146 0.11 12.29 17.52
C SER A 146 1.63 12.40 17.71
N PHE A 147 2.26 13.48 17.26
CA PHE A 147 3.68 13.75 17.48
C PHE A 147 3.93 14.31 18.91
N LEU A 148 3.09 15.23 19.36
CA LEU A 148 3.16 15.81 20.70
C LEU A 148 2.91 14.78 21.81
N PHE A 149 2.03 13.81 21.56
CA PHE A 149 1.64 12.76 22.52
C PHE A 149 2.04 11.35 22.02
N SER A 150 3.30 11.20 21.60
CA SER A 150 3.83 9.97 20.99
C SER A 150 3.70 8.71 21.87
N ARG A 151 3.59 8.84 23.19
CA ARG A 151 3.38 7.72 24.15
C ARG A 151 1.92 7.42 24.46
N SER A 152 0.97 8.21 23.98
CA SER A 152 -0.46 8.01 24.26
C SER A 152 -1.03 6.89 23.39
N ARG A 153 -1.61 5.85 24.01
CA ARG A 153 -2.35 4.78 23.31
C ARG A 153 -3.51 5.34 22.47
N PHE A 154 -4.11 6.44 22.88
CA PHE A 154 -5.21 7.08 22.17
C PHE A 154 -4.76 7.78 20.89
N PHE A 155 -3.67 8.54 20.93
CA PHE A 155 -3.14 9.26 19.79
C PHE A 155 -2.34 8.37 18.83
N ASN A 156 -1.77 7.25 19.32
CA ASN A 156 -0.98 6.29 18.54
C ASN A 156 -1.75 5.02 18.16
N ARG A 157 -3.05 4.98 18.37
CA ARG A 157 -3.90 3.84 17.99
C ARG A 157 -3.78 3.49 16.51
N TYR A 158 -3.56 4.48 15.65
CA TYR A 158 -3.48 4.27 14.21
C TYR A 158 -2.40 3.26 13.78
N TYR A 159 -1.22 3.28 14.37
CA TYR A 159 -0.12 2.35 14.05
C TYR A 159 -0.10 1.09 14.94
N LEU A 160 -1.12 0.89 15.77
CA LEU A 160 -1.20 -0.24 16.70
C LEU A 160 0.12 -0.44 17.47
N SER A 161 0.76 0.67 17.89
CA SER A 161 2.07 0.66 18.54
C SER A 161 2.10 0.01 19.92
N HIS A 162 0.92 -0.28 20.49
CA HIS A 162 0.76 -1.03 21.73
C HIS A 162 0.83 -2.56 21.53
N ILE A 163 0.76 -3.05 20.29
CA ILE A 163 0.94 -4.46 19.95
C ILE A 163 2.40 -4.67 19.56
N ASP A 164 3.01 -5.73 20.08
CA ASP A 164 4.39 -6.07 19.71
C ASP A 164 4.51 -6.29 18.18
N SER A 165 5.60 -5.81 17.62
CA SER A 165 5.90 -5.96 16.19
C SER A 165 6.33 -7.38 15.78
N TYR A 166 6.49 -8.28 16.74
CA TYR A 166 6.82 -9.70 16.55
C TYR A 166 5.67 -10.63 16.90
N GLU A 167 4.51 -10.09 17.32
CA GLU A 167 3.34 -10.86 17.69
C GLU A 167 2.30 -10.90 16.55
N THR A 168 1.79 -12.09 16.23
CA THR A 168 0.65 -12.27 15.33
C THR A 168 -0.59 -11.64 15.94
N SER A 169 -1.26 -10.79 15.19
CA SER A 169 -2.40 -10.04 15.72
C SER A 169 -3.41 -9.70 14.62
N LEU A 170 -4.62 -9.36 15.03
CA LEU A 170 -5.56 -8.71 14.14
C LEU A 170 -5.08 -7.29 13.82
N ALA A 171 -5.17 -6.91 12.57
CA ALA A 171 -4.91 -5.55 12.09
C ALA A 171 -6.11 -5.10 11.25
N GLU A 172 -6.63 -3.91 11.50
CA GLU A 172 -7.78 -3.43 10.73
C GLU A 172 -7.41 -3.08 9.29
N VAL A 173 -6.16 -2.66 9.07
CA VAL A 173 -5.64 -2.26 7.75
C VAL A 173 -4.31 -2.94 7.46
N ILE A 174 -4.25 -3.61 6.33
CA ILE A 174 -3.05 -4.21 5.75
C ILE A 174 -2.48 -3.26 4.69
N SER A 175 -1.17 -3.17 4.62
CA SER A 175 -0.50 -2.32 3.62
C SER A 175 -0.60 -2.91 2.22
N GLY A 176 -0.93 -2.08 1.23
CA GLY A 176 -0.90 -2.44 -0.18
C GLY A 176 0.49 -2.81 -0.71
N ALA A 177 1.56 -2.50 0.04
CA ALA A 177 2.91 -2.92 -0.32
C ALA A 177 3.11 -4.44 -0.28
N PHE A 178 2.37 -5.13 0.63
CA PHE A 178 2.23 -6.57 0.69
C PHE A 178 0.87 -6.91 1.29
N MET A 179 -0.10 -7.23 0.45
CA MET A 179 -1.45 -7.62 0.88
C MET A 179 -1.80 -8.98 0.28
N PHE A 180 -1.69 -10.03 1.11
CA PHE A 180 -2.00 -11.39 0.74
C PHE A 180 -3.45 -11.71 1.11
N MET A 181 -4.28 -12.12 0.15
CA MET A 181 -5.73 -12.25 0.32
C MET A 181 -6.26 -13.60 -0.13
N LYS A 182 -7.33 -14.08 0.51
CA LYS A 182 -8.17 -15.12 -0.08
C LYS A 182 -8.97 -14.52 -1.24
N ARG A 183 -9.01 -15.23 -2.36
CA ARG A 183 -9.79 -14.81 -3.53
C ARG A 183 -11.27 -14.63 -3.18
N ASP A 184 -11.85 -15.53 -2.39
CA ASP A 184 -13.26 -15.44 -1.98
C ASP A 184 -13.54 -14.19 -1.14
N ALA A 185 -12.62 -13.80 -0.26
CA ALA A 185 -12.72 -12.56 0.50
C ALA A 185 -12.67 -11.34 -0.43
N LEU A 186 -11.75 -11.35 -1.41
CA LEU A 186 -11.65 -10.29 -2.42
C LEU A 186 -12.91 -10.19 -3.29
N ILE A 187 -13.49 -11.32 -3.73
CA ILE A 187 -14.74 -11.33 -4.52
C ILE A 187 -15.88 -10.74 -3.69
N LYS A 188 -16.05 -11.14 -2.42
CA LYS A 188 -17.11 -10.62 -1.55
C LYS A 188 -16.92 -9.15 -1.21
N ALA A 189 -15.68 -8.71 -0.97
CA ALA A 189 -15.36 -7.33 -0.66
C ALA A 189 -15.43 -6.41 -1.89
N GLY A 190 -15.29 -6.98 -3.08
CA GLY A 190 -15.11 -6.27 -4.35
C GLY A 190 -13.66 -5.87 -4.60
N LEU A 191 -13.37 -5.55 -5.85
CA LEU A 191 -12.02 -5.17 -6.31
C LEU A 191 -11.53 -3.86 -5.67
N PRO A 192 -10.21 -3.56 -5.70
CA PRO A 192 -9.68 -2.22 -5.39
C PRO A 192 -10.49 -1.12 -6.08
N ASP A 193 -10.84 -0.10 -5.33
CA ASP A 193 -11.70 0.98 -5.79
C ASP A 193 -10.90 1.96 -6.67
N GLU A 194 -11.29 2.10 -7.93
CA GLU A 194 -10.56 2.88 -8.94
C GLU A 194 -10.67 4.40 -8.76
N ASP A 195 -11.57 4.90 -7.89
CA ASP A 195 -11.57 6.32 -7.51
C ASP A 195 -10.26 6.72 -6.80
N PHE A 196 -9.60 5.73 -6.13
CA PHE A 196 -8.27 5.90 -5.56
C PHE A 196 -7.21 5.69 -6.64
N PHE A 197 -6.68 6.76 -7.19
CA PHE A 197 -5.55 6.70 -8.11
C PHE A 197 -4.32 6.09 -7.43
N MET A 198 -4.03 6.54 -6.21
CA MET A 198 -2.94 6.11 -5.35
C MET A 198 -3.22 6.57 -3.92
N TYR A 199 -2.79 5.77 -2.92
CA TYR A 199 -3.08 5.95 -1.49
C TYR A 199 -4.55 5.73 -1.12
N GLY A 200 -4.75 5.08 0.01
CA GLY A 200 -6.07 4.86 0.62
C GLY A 200 -6.86 3.68 0.07
N GLU A 201 -6.50 3.13 -1.10
CA GLU A 201 -7.09 1.92 -1.66
C GLU A 201 -6.91 0.70 -0.75
N ASP A 202 -5.76 0.61 -0.07
CA ASP A 202 -5.46 -0.45 0.89
C ASP A 202 -6.32 -0.33 2.17
N ILE A 203 -6.56 0.88 2.64
CA ILE A 203 -7.44 1.17 3.77
C ILE A 203 -8.88 0.82 3.40
N ASP A 204 -9.33 1.23 2.22
CA ASP A 204 -10.67 0.96 1.72
C ASP A 204 -10.92 -0.53 1.52
N LEU A 205 -10.01 -1.24 0.86
CA LEU A 205 -10.12 -2.67 0.62
C LEU A 205 -10.09 -3.45 1.94
N SER A 206 -9.16 -3.13 2.85
CA SER A 206 -9.09 -3.75 4.18
C SER A 206 -10.40 -3.60 4.95
N TYR A 207 -11.00 -2.41 4.93
CA TYR A 207 -12.30 -2.17 5.55
C TYR A 207 -13.42 -3.01 4.91
N ARG A 208 -13.47 -3.10 3.58
CA ARG A 208 -14.50 -3.90 2.89
C ARG A 208 -14.35 -5.40 3.16
N ILE A 209 -13.13 -5.91 3.31
CA ILE A 209 -12.86 -7.29 3.71
C ILE A 209 -13.44 -7.56 5.12
N LEU A 210 -13.20 -6.65 6.08
CA LEU A 210 -13.80 -6.74 7.41
C LEU A 210 -15.34 -6.72 7.36
N ARG A 211 -15.91 -5.85 6.53
CA ARG A 211 -17.37 -5.76 6.34
C ARG A 211 -17.96 -6.97 5.65
N ALA A 212 -17.19 -7.70 4.86
CA ALA A 212 -17.57 -8.97 4.24
C ALA A 212 -17.54 -10.16 5.22
N GLY A 213 -17.22 -9.91 6.50
CA GLY A 213 -17.21 -10.91 7.58
C GLY A 213 -15.91 -11.67 7.75
N TYR A 214 -14.81 -11.20 7.16
CA TYR A 214 -13.48 -11.75 7.34
C TYR A 214 -12.65 -10.92 8.32
N ASN A 215 -11.55 -11.49 8.79
CA ASN A 215 -10.54 -10.80 9.59
C ASN A 215 -9.29 -10.47 8.74
N ASN A 216 -8.63 -9.38 9.09
CA ASN A 216 -7.32 -9.02 8.56
C ASN A 216 -6.26 -9.32 9.64
N TYR A 217 -5.17 -9.97 9.23
CA TYR A 217 -4.10 -10.41 10.13
C TYR A 217 -2.78 -9.74 9.83
N TYR A 218 -2.03 -9.44 10.88
CA TYR A 218 -0.60 -9.14 10.81
C TYR A 218 0.18 -10.38 11.24
N PHE A 219 1.05 -10.90 10.36
CA PHE A 219 1.82 -12.14 10.54
C PHE A 219 3.32 -11.84 10.48
N PRO A 220 3.97 -11.51 11.62
CA PRO A 220 5.35 -11.05 11.66
C PRO A 220 6.41 -12.15 11.54
N GLN A 221 6.02 -13.42 11.56
CA GLN A 221 6.93 -14.56 11.34
C GLN A 221 7.52 -14.59 9.93
N ILE A 222 6.97 -13.76 9.04
CA ILE A 222 7.53 -13.44 7.74
C ILE A 222 7.95 -11.97 7.75
N GLN A 223 9.16 -11.73 7.25
CA GLN A 223 9.69 -10.39 7.06
C GLN A 223 9.97 -10.13 5.60
N ILE A 224 9.68 -8.94 5.13
CA ILE A 224 10.08 -8.46 3.80
C ILE A 224 10.80 -7.13 3.92
N VAL A 225 11.65 -6.82 2.94
CA VAL A 225 12.24 -5.48 2.81
C VAL A 225 11.36 -4.65 1.88
N HIS A 226 11.04 -3.41 2.26
CA HIS A 226 10.31 -2.45 1.43
C HIS A 226 11.11 -1.14 1.34
N PHE A 227 11.66 -0.84 0.16
CA PHE A 227 12.46 0.36 -0.11
C PHE A 227 11.60 1.62 -0.29
N LYS A 228 10.68 1.80 0.62
CA LYS A 228 9.65 2.85 0.63
C LYS A 228 10.09 4.18 0.01
N GLY A 229 9.22 4.72 -0.86
CA GLY A 229 9.40 6.04 -1.46
C GLY A 229 10.27 6.05 -2.72
N LYS A 230 10.60 4.90 -3.28
CA LYS A 230 11.29 4.80 -4.56
C LYS A 230 10.32 4.87 -5.74
N SER A 231 9.14 4.28 -5.60
CA SER A 231 8.04 4.41 -6.56
C SER A 231 7.27 5.72 -6.42
N THR A 232 7.29 6.36 -5.23
CA THR A 232 6.54 7.58 -4.94
C THR A 232 7.31 8.44 -3.95
N SER A 233 7.68 9.64 -4.34
CA SER A 233 8.24 10.60 -3.40
C SER A 233 7.12 11.53 -2.92
N ARG A 234 6.76 11.49 -1.63
CA ARG A 234 5.85 12.50 -1.02
C ARG A 234 6.36 13.93 -1.14
N GLU A 235 7.40 14.11 -1.92
CA GLU A 235 8.05 15.38 -2.17
C GLU A 235 7.54 16.08 -3.44
N ASN A 236 6.80 15.39 -4.33
CA ASN A 236 6.23 15.98 -5.53
C ASN A 236 4.84 16.59 -5.25
N PHE A 237 4.51 17.68 -5.93
CA PHE A 237 3.19 18.32 -5.81
C PHE A 237 2.06 17.36 -6.16
N THR A 238 2.26 16.53 -7.18
CA THR A 238 1.31 15.51 -7.62
C THR A 238 1.01 14.48 -6.53
N ASP A 239 2.04 14.01 -5.80
CA ASP A 239 1.87 13.03 -4.72
C ASP A 239 1.13 13.64 -3.52
N ILE A 240 1.42 14.91 -3.20
CA ILE A 240 0.67 15.66 -2.18
C ILE A 240 -0.80 15.73 -2.57
N PHE A 241 -1.10 16.12 -3.82
CA PHE A 241 -2.46 16.19 -4.33
C PHE A 241 -3.19 14.85 -4.25
N HIS A 242 -2.57 13.76 -4.73
CA HIS A 242 -3.17 12.41 -4.69
C HIS A 242 -3.42 11.94 -3.25
N PHE A 243 -2.50 12.21 -2.33
CA PHE A 243 -2.67 11.86 -0.92
C PHE A 243 -3.89 12.55 -0.29
N TYR A 244 -4.04 13.85 -0.46
CA TYR A 244 -5.19 14.58 0.09
C TYR A 244 -6.49 14.27 -0.66
N ARG A 245 -6.43 14.04 -1.97
CA ARG A 245 -7.56 13.53 -2.75
C ARG A 245 -8.05 12.19 -2.20
N ALA A 246 -7.16 11.25 -1.94
CA ALA A 246 -7.50 9.95 -1.35
C ALA A 246 -8.16 10.09 0.03
N MET A 247 -7.67 10.99 0.88
CA MET A 247 -8.32 11.29 2.16
C MET A 247 -9.76 11.79 1.96
N ARG A 248 -10.00 12.71 1.01
CA ARG A 248 -11.36 13.21 0.71
C ARG A 248 -12.27 12.10 0.19
N ILE A 249 -11.77 11.24 -0.71
CA ILE A 249 -12.54 10.09 -1.23
C ILE A 249 -12.91 9.15 -0.08
N TYR A 250 -11.93 8.78 0.76
CA TYR A 250 -12.17 7.90 1.90
C TYR A 250 -13.23 8.47 2.85
N VAL A 251 -13.12 9.75 3.22
CA VAL A 251 -14.09 10.42 4.10
C VAL A 251 -15.48 10.44 3.46
N ARG A 252 -15.60 10.72 2.16
CA ARG A 252 -16.88 10.71 1.45
C ARG A 252 -17.54 9.35 1.41
N LYS A 253 -16.75 8.29 1.12
CA LYS A 253 -17.27 6.91 1.00
C LYS A 253 -17.57 6.25 2.33
N ARG A 254 -16.91 6.69 3.42
CA ARG A 254 -17.05 6.12 4.77
C ARG A 254 -17.88 6.99 5.69
N HIS A 255 -18.61 7.93 5.11
CA HIS A 255 -19.52 8.80 5.83
C HIS A 255 -20.74 8.01 6.31
N GLU A 256 -20.67 7.49 7.53
CA GLU A 256 -21.83 6.94 8.22
C GLU A 256 -22.70 8.09 8.72
N GLU A 257 -24.03 7.91 8.72
CA GLU A 257 -24.99 8.96 9.10
C GLU A 257 -24.72 9.57 10.48
N LYS A 258 -24.12 8.81 11.39
CA LYS A 258 -23.74 9.23 12.75
C LYS A 258 -22.69 10.35 12.79
N PHE A 259 -21.96 10.62 11.70
CA PHE A 259 -20.84 11.56 11.68
C PHE A 259 -21.02 12.72 10.68
N LYS A 260 -22.25 13.01 10.23
CA LYS A 260 -22.52 14.09 9.25
C LYS A 260 -21.90 15.42 9.65
N ILE A 261 -22.03 15.82 10.92
CA ILE A 261 -21.47 17.09 11.42
C ILE A 261 -19.93 17.09 11.31
N LEU A 262 -19.30 15.96 11.64
CA LEU A 262 -17.85 15.83 11.61
C LEU A 262 -17.28 15.87 10.17
N TYR A 263 -18.06 15.42 9.20
CA TYR A 263 -17.74 15.56 7.77
C TYR A 263 -17.52 17.01 7.36
N PHE A 264 -18.42 17.92 7.75
CA PHE A 264 -18.31 19.35 7.44
C PHE A 264 -17.09 20.02 8.09
N LEU A 265 -16.54 19.45 9.15
CA LEU A 265 -15.31 19.93 9.79
C LEU A 265 -14.05 19.31 9.17
N ILE A 266 -14.09 18.02 8.83
CA ILE A 266 -12.93 17.29 8.34
C ILE A 266 -12.56 17.70 6.91
N ILE A 267 -13.53 17.88 6.02
CA ILE A 267 -13.24 18.21 4.62
C ILE A 267 -12.53 19.57 4.49
N PRO A 268 -12.98 20.67 5.11
CA PRO A 268 -12.23 21.93 5.12
C PRO A 268 -10.84 21.81 5.74
N ALA A 269 -10.70 21.02 6.82
CA ALA A 269 -9.41 20.79 7.46
C ALA A 269 -8.41 20.05 6.52
N ILE A 270 -8.90 19.11 5.71
CA ILE A 270 -8.09 18.43 4.68
C ILE A 270 -7.61 19.44 3.63
N TYR A 271 -8.49 20.30 3.09
CA TYR A 271 -8.11 21.33 2.13
C TYR A 271 -7.11 22.35 2.70
N PHE A 272 -7.33 22.80 3.93
CA PHE A 272 -6.40 23.70 4.62
C PHE A 272 -5.01 23.07 4.74
N ARG A 273 -4.95 21.80 5.16
CA ARG A 273 -3.68 21.07 5.31
C ARG A 273 -2.99 20.80 3.99
N GLU A 274 -3.75 20.52 2.93
CA GLU A 274 -3.24 20.41 1.57
C GLU A 274 -2.56 21.71 1.13
N GLY A 275 -3.26 22.83 1.25
CA GLY A 275 -2.72 24.16 0.93
C GLY A 275 -1.45 24.46 1.70
N PHE A 276 -1.43 24.21 3.02
CA PHE A 276 -0.24 24.38 3.85
C PHE A 276 0.93 23.48 3.40
N SER A 277 0.65 22.25 3.00
CA SER A 277 1.68 21.31 2.52
C SER A 277 2.28 21.77 1.18
N LEU A 278 1.45 22.26 0.28
CA LEU A 278 1.87 22.82 -1.02
C LEU A 278 2.70 24.08 -0.83
N CYS A 279 2.29 25.01 0.03
CA CYS A 279 3.05 26.21 0.38
C CYS A 279 4.41 25.87 0.97
N ASN A 280 4.48 24.98 1.96
CA ASN A 280 5.74 24.51 2.54
C ASN A 280 6.68 23.90 1.49
N ARG A 281 6.12 23.13 0.55
CA ARG A 281 6.92 22.57 -0.54
C ARG A 281 7.47 23.64 -1.45
N PHE A 282 6.64 24.60 -1.83
CA PHE A 282 7.06 25.75 -2.65
C PHE A 282 8.21 26.51 -1.97
N PHE A 283 8.08 26.86 -0.69
CA PHE A 283 9.15 27.54 0.06
C PHE A 283 10.45 26.72 0.17
N ARG A 284 10.36 25.40 0.30
CA ARG A 284 11.56 24.54 0.30
C ARG A 284 12.28 24.54 -1.04
N ILE A 285 11.53 24.54 -2.15
CA ILE A 285 12.12 24.58 -3.50
C ILE A 285 12.77 25.93 -3.74
N THR A 286 12.08 27.03 -3.44
CA THR A 286 12.64 28.38 -3.61
C THR A 286 13.89 28.59 -2.76
N ARG A 287 13.87 28.15 -1.50
CA ARG A 287 15.06 28.24 -0.63
C ARG A 287 16.26 27.47 -1.19
N LYS A 288 16.06 26.29 -1.75
CA LYS A 288 17.15 25.51 -2.39
C LYS A 288 17.70 26.24 -3.63
N LEU A 289 16.85 26.85 -4.44
CA LEU A 289 17.26 27.62 -5.61
C LEU A 289 18.12 28.84 -5.21
N PHE A 290 17.75 29.56 -4.16
CA PHE A 290 18.52 30.69 -3.63
C PHE A 290 19.83 30.27 -2.96
N GLN A 291 19.94 29.09 -2.38
CA GLN A 291 21.19 28.57 -1.79
C GLN A 291 22.23 28.11 -2.83
N HIS A 292 21.82 27.84 -4.07
CA HIS A 292 22.70 27.44 -5.18
C HIS A 292 22.87 28.53 -6.24
N ALA A 293 22.31 29.72 -6.04
CA ALA A 293 22.60 30.87 -6.91
C ALA A 293 24.06 31.29 -6.63
N PRO A 294 24.95 31.29 -7.64
CA PRO A 294 26.29 31.82 -7.46
C PRO A 294 26.15 33.31 -7.14
N PHE A 295 26.82 33.75 -6.07
CA PHE A 295 27.04 35.18 -5.87
C PHE A 295 27.86 35.68 -7.05
N ILE A 296 27.22 36.51 -7.94
CA ILE A 296 27.90 37.23 -8.99
C ILE A 296 28.65 38.40 -8.37
#